data_3b0a5e94824ae56e0a95b7ae0e96ef62
#
_entry.id   3b0a5e94824ae56e0a95b7ae0e96ef62
#
_cell.length_a   1.000
_cell.length_b   1.000
_cell.length_c   1.000
_cell.angle_alpha   90.00
_cell.angle_beta   90.00
_cell.angle_gamma   90.00
#
_symmetry.space_group_name_H-M   'P 1'
#
loop_
_entity.id
_entity.type
_entity.pdbx_description
1 polymer ?
#
loop_
_entity_poly.entity_id
_entity_poly.type
_entity_poly.pdbx_seq_one_letter_code
_entity_poly.pdbx_strand_id
1 'polypeptide(L)'
;MCRTDLAAKEASISRFLQDYPHVLDVGRGHPSLHGCEDVRWSEFPECPAEIPVLLRGLLDQAAAPEAKRVLTNSILNSVREMNASMPAVLPFLFRLASEPQVPVKSGLLDLLVAVAGFSEPIDGRNEAVVRWFGSDNDHPEREQCRAVFAEHASVVATLAEQLNNPEDRAKFRQAAGLL
;
A
#
# COMPACT_ATOMS: atom_id res chain seq x y z
N MET A 1 -6.15 -5.52 -20.51
CA MET A 1 -5.22 -4.96 -19.50
C MET A 1 -4.60 -6.14 -18.77
N CYS A 2 -3.28 -6.32 -18.82
CA CYS A 2 -2.64 -7.46 -18.15
C CYS A 2 -2.75 -7.30 -16.63
N ARG A 3 -3.42 -8.24 -16.00
CA ARG A 3 -3.35 -8.44 -14.55
C ARG A 3 -1.95 -8.99 -14.25
N THR A 4 -1.25 -8.41 -13.31
CA THR A 4 0.07 -8.90 -12.90
C THR A 4 -0.15 -10.15 -12.06
N ASP A 5 0.22 -11.31 -12.57
CA ASP A 5 0.08 -12.58 -11.87
C ASP A 5 1.14 -12.75 -10.76
N LEU A 6 0.94 -13.69 -9.86
CA LEU A 6 1.83 -13.95 -8.73
C LEU A 6 3.26 -14.27 -9.22
N ALA A 7 3.43 -15.06 -10.26
CA ALA A 7 4.75 -15.42 -10.78
C ALA A 7 5.54 -14.20 -11.28
N ALA A 8 4.87 -13.23 -11.91
CA ALA A 8 5.52 -11.99 -12.35
C ALA A 8 5.91 -11.10 -11.16
N LYS A 9 5.10 -11.08 -10.10
CA LYS A 9 5.41 -10.37 -8.85
C LYS A 9 6.64 -10.98 -8.17
N GLU A 10 6.66 -12.30 -7.99
CA GLU A 10 7.78 -13.05 -7.40
C GLU A 10 9.07 -12.89 -8.22
N ALA A 11 8.98 -12.92 -9.56
CA ALA A 11 10.13 -12.66 -10.43
C ALA A 11 10.69 -11.24 -10.25
N SER A 12 9.80 -10.24 -10.07
CA SER A 12 10.22 -8.85 -9.80
C SER A 12 10.92 -8.71 -8.44
N ILE A 13 10.42 -9.41 -7.42
CA ILE A 13 11.06 -9.43 -6.09
C ILE A 13 12.40 -10.16 -6.14
N SER A 14 12.48 -11.28 -6.84
CA SER A 14 13.73 -12.03 -7.01
C SER A 14 14.81 -11.16 -7.66
N ARG A 15 14.45 -10.38 -8.70
CA ARG A 15 15.37 -9.43 -9.32
C ARG A 15 15.78 -8.32 -8.36
N PHE A 16 14.83 -7.75 -7.64
CA PHE A 16 15.11 -6.75 -6.59
C PHE A 16 16.12 -7.26 -5.58
N LEU A 17 15.98 -8.51 -5.11
CA LEU A 17 16.90 -9.13 -4.17
C LEU A 17 18.29 -9.43 -4.76
N GLN A 18 18.37 -9.69 -6.07
CA GLN A 18 19.66 -9.81 -6.75
C GLN A 18 20.40 -8.48 -6.81
N ASP A 19 19.67 -7.39 -7.06
CA ASP A 19 20.24 -6.04 -7.15
C ASP A 19 20.57 -5.44 -5.77
N TYR A 20 19.79 -5.80 -4.74
CA TYR A 20 19.88 -5.25 -3.38
C TYR A 20 19.90 -6.35 -2.31
N PRO A 21 20.86 -7.29 -2.30
CA PRO A 21 20.87 -8.43 -1.38
C PRO A 21 20.99 -8.01 0.10
N HIS A 22 21.59 -6.85 0.37
CA HIS A 22 21.78 -6.31 1.73
C HIS A 22 20.48 -5.94 2.44
N VAL A 23 19.36 -5.74 1.70
CA VAL A 23 18.06 -5.41 2.33
C VAL A 23 17.50 -6.53 3.20
N LEU A 24 18.01 -7.75 3.07
CA LEU A 24 17.65 -8.87 3.94
C LEU A 24 18.02 -8.60 5.41
N ASP A 25 19.01 -7.76 5.64
CA ASP A 25 19.50 -7.40 6.98
C ASP A 25 19.12 -5.98 7.42
N VAL A 26 18.68 -5.13 6.48
CA VAL A 26 18.22 -3.77 6.77
C VAL A 26 16.92 -3.81 7.53
N GLY A 27 16.75 -2.89 8.48
CA GLY A 27 15.48 -2.65 9.17
C GLY A 27 14.96 -3.79 10.04
N ARG A 28 15.76 -4.83 10.31
CA ARG A 28 15.38 -5.87 11.26
C ARG A 28 15.14 -5.25 12.64
N GLY A 29 13.94 -5.47 13.20
CA GLY A 29 13.55 -4.87 14.48
C GLY A 29 13.21 -3.38 14.41
N HIS A 30 13.11 -2.78 13.21
CA HIS A 30 12.69 -1.39 13.09
C HIS A 30 11.23 -1.22 13.59
N PRO A 31 10.95 -0.21 14.47
CA PRO A 31 9.63 -0.05 15.07
C PRO A 31 8.49 0.06 14.06
N SER A 32 8.71 0.75 12.93
CA SER A 32 7.70 0.91 11.88
C SER A 32 7.34 -0.40 11.18
N LEU A 33 8.17 -1.45 11.31
CA LEU A 33 7.95 -2.78 10.72
C LEU A 33 7.56 -3.83 11.77
N HIS A 34 7.34 -3.42 13.02
CA HIS A 34 6.94 -4.35 14.06
C HIS A 34 5.67 -5.11 13.66
N GLY A 35 5.73 -6.44 13.73
CA GLY A 35 4.63 -7.34 13.36
C GLY A 35 4.53 -7.67 11.86
N CYS A 36 5.37 -7.11 10.99
CA CYS A 36 5.26 -7.41 9.55
C CYS A 36 5.64 -8.86 9.20
N GLU A 37 6.48 -9.50 10.00
CA GLU A 37 6.85 -10.91 9.84
C GLU A 37 5.78 -11.88 10.39
N ASP A 38 4.86 -11.39 11.24
CA ASP A 38 3.80 -12.20 11.83
C ASP A 38 2.59 -12.33 10.88
N VAL A 39 2.52 -11.47 9.87
CA VAL A 39 1.46 -11.51 8.86
C VAL A 39 1.71 -12.65 7.88
N ARG A 40 0.72 -13.50 7.67
CA ARG A 40 0.78 -14.62 6.72
C ARG A 40 0.47 -14.15 5.29
N TRP A 41 1.43 -13.44 4.69
CA TRP A 41 1.27 -12.80 3.38
C TRP A 41 0.83 -13.75 2.27
N SER A 42 1.34 -14.99 2.27
CA SER A 42 0.99 -16.02 1.26
C SER A 42 -0.45 -16.54 1.37
N GLU A 43 -1.18 -16.23 2.44
CA GLU A 43 -2.60 -16.56 2.55
C GLU A 43 -3.50 -15.58 1.78
N PHE A 44 -2.99 -14.38 1.43
CA PHE A 44 -3.74 -13.48 0.57
C PHE A 44 -3.60 -13.89 -0.90
N PRO A 45 -4.71 -13.94 -1.67
CA PRO A 45 -4.66 -14.29 -3.08
C PRO A 45 -3.69 -13.37 -3.86
N GLU A 46 -2.85 -13.98 -4.68
CA GLU A 46 -1.88 -13.26 -5.54
C GLU A 46 -0.92 -12.31 -4.79
N CYS A 47 -0.68 -12.55 -3.50
CA CYS A 47 0.25 -11.80 -2.68
C CYS A 47 1.55 -12.59 -2.48
N PRO A 48 2.72 -12.01 -2.83
CA PRO A 48 4.01 -12.63 -2.53
C PRO A 48 4.27 -12.71 -1.02
N ALA A 49 4.93 -13.78 -0.58
CA ALA A 49 5.33 -13.96 0.83
C ALA A 49 6.40 -12.94 1.26
N GLU A 50 7.13 -12.39 0.30
CA GLU A 50 8.29 -11.52 0.51
C GLU A 50 7.93 -10.04 0.72
N ILE A 51 6.67 -9.69 0.95
CA ILE A 51 6.26 -8.31 1.28
C ILE A 51 7.13 -7.68 2.39
N PRO A 52 7.48 -8.39 3.50
CA PRO A 52 8.35 -7.83 4.53
C PRO A 52 9.72 -7.35 4.02
N VAL A 53 10.27 -8.03 3.03
CA VAL A 53 11.57 -7.65 2.44
C VAL A 53 11.45 -6.33 1.68
N LEU A 54 10.35 -6.12 0.94
CA LEU A 54 10.09 -4.87 0.24
C LEU A 54 9.86 -3.72 1.23
N LEU A 55 9.14 -3.97 2.32
CA LEU A 55 8.95 -2.97 3.38
C LEU A 55 10.30 -2.57 4.03
N ARG A 56 11.21 -3.53 4.25
CA ARG A 56 12.58 -3.25 4.71
C ARG A 56 13.36 -2.43 3.69
N GLY A 57 13.23 -2.76 2.40
CA GLY A 57 13.88 -2.01 1.32
C GLY A 57 13.49 -0.53 1.28
N LEU A 58 12.30 -0.14 1.76
CA LEU A 58 11.89 1.26 1.86
C LEU A 58 12.71 2.08 2.87
N LEU A 59 13.39 1.43 3.80
CA LEU A 59 14.27 2.06 4.79
C LEU A 59 15.71 2.25 4.27
N ASP A 60 16.07 1.60 3.17
CA ASP A 60 17.40 1.67 2.59
C ASP A 60 17.52 2.79 1.56
N GLN A 61 18.54 3.64 1.70
CA GLN A 61 18.71 4.81 0.85
C GLN A 61 18.85 4.47 -0.65
N ALA A 62 19.52 3.37 -0.97
CA ALA A 62 19.79 2.97 -2.35
C ALA A 62 18.63 2.15 -2.93
N ALA A 63 18.04 1.28 -2.13
CA ALA A 63 17.00 0.34 -2.57
C ALA A 63 15.58 0.93 -2.57
N ALA A 64 15.31 1.99 -1.77
CA ALA A 64 13.97 2.48 -1.53
C ALA A 64 13.15 2.83 -2.78
N PRO A 65 13.71 3.47 -3.82
CA PRO A 65 12.94 3.76 -5.03
C PRO A 65 12.45 2.49 -5.74
N GLU A 66 13.31 1.48 -5.84
CA GLU A 66 12.98 0.21 -6.47
C GLU A 66 12.09 -0.64 -5.58
N ALA A 67 12.35 -0.69 -4.28
CA ALA A 67 11.49 -1.36 -3.30
C ALA A 67 10.05 -0.81 -3.36
N LYS A 68 9.89 0.52 -3.41
CA LYS A 68 8.58 1.18 -3.56
C LYS A 68 7.90 0.76 -4.86
N ARG A 69 8.63 0.76 -5.98
CA ARG A 69 8.08 0.36 -7.28
C ARG A 69 7.60 -1.09 -7.28
N VAL A 70 8.43 -2.02 -6.78
CA VAL A 70 8.11 -3.46 -6.73
C VAL A 70 6.98 -3.71 -5.74
N LEU A 71 6.99 -3.06 -4.57
CA LEU A 71 5.91 -3.15 -3.57
C LEU A 71 4.58 -2.69 -4.18
N THR A 72 4.55 -1.51 -4.81
CA THR A 72 3.35 -0.98 -5.45
C THR A 72 2.76 -1.97 -6.45
N ASN A 73 3.59 -2.58 -7.31
CA ASN A 73 3.16 -3.58 -8.27
C ASN A 73 2.70 -4.90 -7.62
N SER A 74 3.18 -5.20 -6.41
CA SER A 74 2.79 -6.41 -5.66
C SER A 74 1.44 -6.25 -4.96
N ILE A 75 1.15 -5.05 -4.44
CA ILE A 75 -0.07 -4.76 -3.68
C ILE A 75 -1.19 -4.13 -4.52
N LEU A 76 -0.92 -3.79 -5.77
CA LEU A 76 -1.92 -3.40 -6.77
C LEU A 76 -1.94 -4.46 -7.88
N ASN A 77 -3.10 -5.07 -8.12
CA ASN A 77 -3.27 -6.04 -9.21
C ASN A 77 -3.37 -5.33 -10.57
N SER A 78 -3.85 -4.09 -10.55
CA SER A 78 -3.90 -3.21 -11.72
C SER A 78 -3.96 -1.75 -11.29
N VAL A 79 -3.99 -0.82 -12.25
CA VAL A 79 -4.19 0.63 -11.99
C VAL A 79 -5.55 0.97 -11.37
N ARG A 80 -6.42 -0.01 -11.13
CA ARG A 80 -7.79 0.18 -10.62
C ARG A 80 -8.18 -0.85 -9.56
N GLU A 81 -7.30 -1.80 -9.27
CA GLU A 81 -7.62 -2.94 -8.41
C GLU A 81 -6.51 -3.14 -7.37
N MET A 82 -6.89 -3.08 -6.11
CA MET A 82 -6.01 -3.42 -4.99
C MET A 82 -5.93 -4.93 -4.82
N ASN A 83 -4.81 -5.40 -4.30
CA ASN A 83 -4.69 -6.78 -3.82
C ASN A 83 -5.41 -6.94 -2.47
N ALA A 84 -5.92 -8.11 -2.19
CA ALA A 84 -6.56 -8.44 -0.90
C ALA A 84 -5.64 -8.23 0.32
N SER A 85 -4.32 -8.16 0.13
CA SER A 85 -3.33 -7.87 1.18
C SER A 85 -3.24 -6.39 1.55
N MET A 86 -3.83 -5.48 0.75
CA MET A 86 -3.70 -4.04 0.98
C MET A 86 -4.10 -3.60 2.40
N PRO A 87 -5.21 -4.07 3.00
CA PRO A 87 -5.56 -3.69 4.37
C PRO A 87 -4.48 -4.07 5.39
N ALA A 88 -3.79 -5.20 5.17
CA ALA A 88 -2.70 -5.65 6.04
C ALA A 88 -1.40 -4.87 5.84
N VAL A 89 -1.16 -4.32 4.64
CA VAL A 89 0.03 -3.49 4.33
C VAL A 89 -0.12 -2.07 4.87
N LEU A 90 -1.32 -1.49 4.84
CA LEU A 90 -1.58 -0.08 5.18
C LEU A 90 -0.97 0.37 6.52
N PRO A 91 -1.10 -0.36 7.65
CA PRO A 91 -0.52 0.08 8.93
C PRO A 91 0.99 0.29 8.87
N PHE A 92 1.69 -0.53 8.07
CA PHE A 92 3.13 -0.39 7.87
C PHE A 92 3.45 0.83 7.00
N LEU A 93 2.67 1.06 5.94
CA LEU A 93 2.84 2.25 5.09
C LEU A 93 2.59 3.55 5.87
N PHE A 94 1.59 3.61 6.74
CA PHE A 94 1.36 4.77 7.61
C PHE A 94 2.55 5.04 8.53
N ARG A 95 3.08 4.00 9.19
CA ARG A 95 4.24 4.13 10.06
C ARG A 95 5.48 4.57 9.29
N LEU A 96 5.75 3.96 8.14
CA LEU A 96 6.89 4.34 7.28
C LEU A 96 6.74 5.76 6.72
N ALA A 97 5.55 6.17 6.26
CA ALA A 97 5.30 7.54 5.79
C ALA A 97 5.44 8.59 6.92
N SER A 98 5.25 8.18 8.17
CA SER A 98 5.46 9.04 9.35
C SER A 98 6.93 9.22 9.72
N GLU A 99 7.81 8.31 9.28
CA GLU A 99 9.24 8.40 9.56
C GLU A 99 9.91 9.51 8.74
N PRO A 100 10.63 10.46 9.38
CA PRO A 100 11.29 11.55 8.67
C PRO A 100 12.41 11.10 7.73
N GLN A 101 13.04 9.96 8.01
CA GLN A 101 14.24 9.48 7.33
C GLN A 101 13.96 8.52 6.18
N VAL A 102 12.70 8.16 5.92
CA VAL A 102 12.36 7.28 4.80
C VAL A 102 12.61 8.00 3.47
N PRO A 103 13.50 7.46 2.60
CA PRO A 103 13.95 8.18 1.40
C PRO A 103 12.83 8.48 0.40
N VAL A 104 11.81 7.62 0.32
CA VAL A 104 10.70 7.71 -0.67
C VAL A 104 9.39 8.20 -0.04
N LYS A 105 9.46 9.00 1.00
CA LYS A 105 8.31 9.46 1.77
C LYS A 105 7.20 10.09 0.92
N SER A 106 7.53 10.99 0.00
CA SER A 106 6.53 11.59 -0.89
C SER A 106 5.83 10.55 -1.75
N GLY A 107 6.58 9.60 -2.31
CA GLY A 107 6.01 8.52 -3.09
C GLY A 107 5.16 7.53 -2.28
N LEU A 108 5.40 7.41 -0.97
CA LEU A 108 4.50 6.65 -0.08
C LEU A 108 3.22 7.44 0.19
N LEU A 109 3.30 8.75 0.35
CA LEU A 109 2.10 9.60 0.47
C LEU A 109 1.24 9.54 -0.79
N ASP A 110 1.85 9.61 -1.98
CA ASP A 110 1.13 9.46 -3.26
C ASP A 110 0.43 8.10 -3.35
N LEU A 111 1.10 7.02 -2.93
CA LEU A 111 0.51 5.68 -2.88
C LEU A 111 -0.67 5.62 -1.89
N LEU A 112 -0.53 6.19 -0.71
CA LEU A 112 -1.58 6.21 0.30
C LEU A 112 -2.80 7.02 -0.17
N VAL A 113 -2.61 8.14 -0.87
CA VAL A 113 -3.69 8.92 -1.51
C VAL A 113 -4.39 8.11 -2.59
N ALA A 114 -3.63 7.38 -3.41
CA ALA A 114 -4.21 6.49 -4.42
C ALA A 114 -5.05 5.38 -3.78
N VAL A 115 -4.56 4.75 -2.72
CA VAL A 115 -5.31 3.72 -1.97
C VAL A 115 -6.56 4.30 -1.33
N ALA A 116 -6.51 5.52 -0.79
CA ALA A 116 -7.69 6.21 -0.28
C ALA A 116 -8.76 6.37 -1.38
N GLY A 117 -8.35 6.79 -2.59
CA GLY A 117 -9.26 6.90 -3.73
C GLY A 117 -9.83 5.55 -4.18
N PHE A 118 -9.01 4.48 -4.22
CA PHE A 118 -9.49 3.13 -4.55
C PHE A 118 -10.43 2.54 -3.49
N SER A 119 -10.36 3.05 -2.28
CA SER A 119 -11.21 2.63 -1.16
C SER A 119 -12.56 3.34 -1.13
N GLU A 120 -12.80 4.36 -1.97
CA GLU A 120 -14.08 5.06 -2.03
C GLU A 120 -15.22 4.08 -2.32
N PRO A 121 -16.39 4.22 -1.65
CA PRO A 121 -17.54 3.36 -1.92
C PRO A 121 -18.02 3.51 -3.36
N ILE A 122 -18.30 2.39 -4.01
CA ILE A 122 -18.87 2.37 -5.36
C ILE A 122 -20.40 2.43 -5.26
N ASP A 123 -21.01 3.44 -5.90
CA ASP A 123 -22.46 3.47 -6.07
C ASP A 123 -22.91 2.32 -6.98
N GLY A 124 -23.44 1.27 -6.37
CA GLY A 124 -23.93 0.09 -7.08
C GLY A 124 -25.07 0.36 -8.07
N ARG A 125 -25.68 1.54 -8.03
CA ARG A 125 -26.73 1.97 -8.99
C ARG A 125 -26.12 2.51 -10.29
N ASN A 126 -24.85 2.88 -10.28
CA ASN A 126 -24.14 3.37 -11.46
C ASN A 126 -23.49 2.20 -12.20
N GLU A 127 -24.22 1.59 -13.13
CA GLU A 127 -23.76 0.42 -13.91
C GLU A 127 -22.44 0.68 -14.66
N ALA A 128 -22.20 1.91 -15.12
CA ALA A 128 -20.97 2.27 -15.80
C ALA A 128 -19.76 2.19 -14.84
N VAL A 129 -19.91 2.70 -13.61
CA VAL A 129 -18.87 2.65 -12.59
C VAL A 129 -18.63 1.21 -12.12
N VAL A 130 -19.73 0.47 -11.86
CA VAL A 130 -19.64 -0.95 -11.47
C VAL A 130 -18.94 -1.79 -12.55
N ARG A 131 -19.24 -1.53 -13.84
CA ARG A 131 -18.55 -2.24 -14.95
C ARG A 131 -17.05 -2.00 -14.97
N TRP A 132 -16.59 -0.80 -14.57
CA TRP A 132 -15.17 -0.43 -14.61
C TRP A 132 -14.38 -0.82 -13.36
N PHE A 133 -15.01 -0.77 -12.20
CA PHE A 133 -14.34 -0.91 -10.89
C PHE A 133 -14.81 -2.14 -10.09
N GLY A 134 -15.82 -2.87 -10.57
CA GLY A 134 -16.49 -3.90 -9.81
C GLY A 134 -17.40 -3.33 -8.70
N SER A 135 -18.20 -4.17 -8.08
CA SER A 135 -18.99 -3.78 -6.89
C SER A 135 -18.17 -3.89 -5.61
N ASP A 136 -18.57 -3.19 -4.56
CA ASP A 136 -17.91 -3.33 -3.24
C ASP A 136 -18.07 -4.76 -2.68
N ASN A 137 -19.12 -5.50 -3.08
CA ASN A 137 -19.30 -6.90 -2.68
C ASN A 137 -18.22 -7.83 -3.30
N ASP A 138 -17.75 -7.51 -4.49
CA ASP A 138 -16.70 -8.28 -5.18
C ASP A 138 -15.30 -7.88 -4.70
N HIS A 139 -15.19 -6.74 -4.00
CA HIS A 139 -13.95 -6.09 -3.57
C HIS A 139 -13.97 -5.75 -2.07
N PRO A 140 -14.03 -6.75 -1.17
CA PRO A 140 -14.11 -6.52 0.27
C PRO A 140 -12.90 -5.78 0.85
N GLU A 141 -11.75 -5.82 0.15
CA GLU A 141 -10.55 -5.08 0.54
C GLU A 141 -10.77 -3.56 0.58
N ARG A 142 -11.72 -3.02 -0.17
CA ARG A 142 -12.06 -1.59 -0.13
C ARG A 142 -12.64 -1.17 1.22
N GLU A 143 -13.63 -1.90 1.71
CA GLU A 143 -14.24 -1.66 3.01
C GLU A 143 -13.23 -1.88 4.14
N GLN A 144 -12.42 -2.92 4.04
CA GLN A 144 -11.36 -3.21 5.00
C GLN A 144 -10.32 -2.08 5.02
N CYS A 145 -9.91 -1.53 3.88
CA CYS A 145 -9.02 -0.36 3.83
C CYS A 145 -9.65 0.86 4.49
N ARG A 146 -10.94 1.16 4.22
CA ARG A 146 -11.66 2.25 4.91
C ARG A 146 -11.63 2.08 6.43
N ALA A 147 -11.84 0.85 6.92
CA ALA A 147 -11.76 0.57 8.35
C ALA A 147 -10.36 0.85 8.91
N VAL A 148 -9.29 0.45 8.20
CA VAL A 148 -7.90 0.73 8.60
C VAL A 148 -7.61 2.23 8.57
N PHE A 149 -8.07 2.98 7.55
CA PHE A 149 -7.95 4.44 7.52
C PHE A 149 -8.61 5.09 8.75
N ALA A 150 -9.82 4.67 9.08
CA ALA A 150 -10.57 5.19 10.23
C ALA A 150 -9.88 4.85 11.58
N GLU A 151 -9.36 3.62 11.72
CA GLU A 151 -8.59 3.21 12.89
C GLU A 151 -7.33 4.07 13.09
N HIS A 152 -6.71 4.52 11.98
CA HIS A 152 -5.49 5.33 11.98
C HIS A 152 -5.76 6.82 11.74
N ALA A 153 -6.97 7.32 12.02
CA ALA A 153 -7.40 8.68 11.69
C ALA A 153 -6.45 9.79 12.18
N SER A 154 -5.85 9.65 13.37
CA SER A 154 -4.89 10.63 13.89
C SER A 154 -3.59 10.68 13.07
N VAL A 155 -3.09 9.54 12.63
CA VAL A 155 -1.91 9.45 11.76
C VAL A 155 -2.24 10.02 10.39
N VAL A 156 -3.39 9.66 9.82
CA VAL A 156 -3.88 10.18 8.54
C VAL A 156 -4.00 11.71 8.58
N ALA A 157 -4.55 12.28 9.66
CA ALA A 157 -4.64 13.73 9.83
C ALA A 157 -3.26 14.40 9.77
N THR A 158 -2.28 13.83 10.48
CA THR A 158 -0.90 14.35 10.50
C THR A 158 -0.22 14.23 9.12
N LEU A 159 -0.39 13.10 8.41
CA LEU A 159 0.16 12.90 7.08
C LEU A 159 -0.52 13.78 6.03
N ALA A 160 -1.83 14.03 6.17
CA ALA A 160 -2.59 14.91 5.28
C ALA A 160 -2.01 16.34 5.23
N GLU A 161 -1.49 16.84 6.35
CA GLU A 161 -0.86 18.18 6.39
C GLU A 161 0.44 18.28 5.57
N GLN A 162 1.02 17.14 5.20
CA GLN A 162 2.23 17.07 4.37
C GLN A 162 1.91 17.03 2.86
N LEU A 163 0.64 16.87 2.50
CA LEU A 163 0.18 16.87 1.11
C LEU A 163 0.02 18.31 0.61
N ASN A 164 0.65 18.62 -0.52
CA ASN A 164 0.59 19.94 -1.12
C ASN A 164 -0.73 20.20 -1.86
N ASN A 165 -1.31 19.15 -2.47
CA ASN A 165 -2.56 19.26 -3.23
C ASN A 165 -3.77 19.23 -2.27
N PRO A 166 -4.64 20.27 -2.29
CA PRO A 166 -5.84 20.32 -1.46
C PRO A 166 -6.84 19.17 -1.74
N GLU A 167 -6.96 18.75 -2.99
CA GLU A 167 -7.87 17.65 -3.37
C GLU A 167 -7.38 16.32 -2.79
N ASP A 168 -6.08 16.04 -2.89
CA ASP A 168 -5.48 14.83 -2.31
C ASP A 168 -5.61 14.84 -0.78
N ARG A 169 -5.40 15.99 -0.15
CA ARG A 169 -5.60 16.19 1.29
C ARG A 169 -7.04 15.89 1.70
N ALA A 170 -8.02 16.43 0.96
CA ALA A 170 -9.42 16.21 1.24
C ALA A 170 -9.79 14.72 1.08
N LYS A 171 -9.39 14.09 -0.03
CA LYS A 171 -9.61 12.66 -0.28
C LYS A 171 -9.01 11.80 0.81
N PHE A 172 -7.78 12.07 1.21
CA PHE A 172 -7.08 11.32 2.23
C PHE A 172 -7.75 11.43 3.60
N ARG A 173 -8.20 12.64 3.98
CA ARG A 173 -8.97 12.87 5.21
C ARG A 173 -10.35 12.22 5.17
N GLN A 174 -11.03 12.26 4.02
CA GLN A 174 -12.32 11.61 3.81
C GLN A 174 -12.25 10.10 4.04
N ALA A 175 -11.20 9.44 3.54
CA ALA A 175 -11.00 7.99 3.74
C ALA A 175 -10.92 7.61 5.23
N ALA A 176 -10.45 8.51 6.09
CA ALA A 176 -10.37 8.33 7.53
C ALA A 176 -11.60 8.87 8.30
N GLY A 177 -12.65 9.31 7.60
CA GLY A 177 -13.85 9.88 8.23
C GLY A 177 -13.62 11.22 8.92
N LEU A 178 -12.65 12.01 8.47
CA LEU A 178 -12.25 13.31 9.07
C LEU A 178 -12.86 14.53 8.35
N LEU A 179 -13.80 14.31 7.45
CA LEU A 179 -14.56 15.36 6.74
C LEU A 179 -16.03 15.23 7.05
#